data_8ae205cbf42cab69a8397c4346b0f3f0
#
_entry.id   8ae205cbf42cab69a8397c4346b0f3f0
#
_cell.length_a   1.000
_cell.length_b   1.000
_cell.length_c   1.000
_cell.angle_alpha   90.00
_cell.angle_beta   90.00
_cell.angle_gamma   90.00
#
_symmetry.space_group_name_H-M   'P 1'
#
loop_
_entity.id
_entity.type
_entity.pdbx_description
1 polymer ?
#
loop_
_entity_poly.entity_id
_entity_poly.type
_entity_poly.pdbx_seq_one_letter_code
_entity_poly.pdbx_strand_id
1 'polypeptide(L)'
;YQGAQLKAKNNLLIALESMPRARTSMNTDEFLHIEFTSKIFRFIDDVEFYFDEPGVIHFRSASRIGHSDMGVNRDRMEKIERLFIKASQGNN
;
A
#
# COMPACT_ATOMS: atom_id res chain seq x y z
N TYR A 1 6.56 9.30 8.06
CA TYR A 1 6.69 8.36 9.18
C TYR A 1 7.85 8.74 10.09
N GLN A 2 7.84 8.18 11.29
CA GLN A 2 8.93 8.36 12.24
C GLN A 2 9.60 7.02 12.49
N GLY A 3 10.91 7.04 12.74
CA GLY A 3 11.69 5.85 13.04
C GLY A 3 12.35 5.22 11.82
N ALA A 4 12.77 3.97 11.97
CA ALA A 4 13.54 3.27 10.94
C ALA A 4 12.65 2.90 9.74
N GLN A 5 13.24 2.95 8.56
CA GLN A 5 12.57 2.58 7.32
C GLN A 5 12.02 1.14 7.38
N LEU A 6 12.77 0.20 7.93
CA LEU A 6 12.33 -1.18 8.04
C LEU A 6 11.07 -1.31 8.91
N LYS A 7 11.01 -0.57 10.00
CA LYS A 7 9.83 -0.57 10.87
C LYS A 7 8.62 0.03 10.16
N ALA A 8 8.80 1.13 9.43
CA ALA A 8 7.74 1.73 8.65
C ALA A 8 7.21 0.77 7.59
N LYS A 9 8.10 0.07 6.89
CA LYS A 9 7.73 -0.93 5.90
C LYS A 9 6.97 -2.09 6.52
N ASN A 10 7.41 -2.58 7.68
CA ASN A 10 6.71 -3.65 8.39
C ASN A 10 5.31 -3.23 8.81
N ASN A 11 5.15 -2.00 9.29
CA ASN A 11 3.83 -1.47 9.64
C ASN A 11 2.93 -1.37 8.42
N LEU A 12 3.48 -0.98 7.27
CA LEU A 12 2.73 -0.93 6.02
C LEU A 12 2.30 -2.34 5.58
N LEU A 13 3.20 -3.32 5.69
CA LEU A 13 2.86 -4.71 5.36
C LEU A 13 1.74 -5.25 6.25
N ILE A 14 1.77 -4.94 7.56
CA ILE A 14 0.69 -5.32 8.47
C ILE A 14 -0.65 -4.71 8.00
N ALA A 15 -0.64 -3.44 7.62
CA ALA A 15 -1.83 -2.77 7.10
C ALA A 15 -2.35 -3.45 5.83
N LEU A 16 -1.45 -3.76 4.91
CA LEU A 16 -1.81 -4.37 3.62
C LEU A 16 -2.34 -5.80 3.79
N GLU A 17 -1.81 -6.56 4.74
CA GLU A 17 -2.28 -7.92 5.03
C GLU A 17 -3.73 -7.95 5.50
N SER A 18 -4.23 -6.87 6.07
CA SER A 18 -5.64 -6.79 6.48
C SER A 18 -6.58 -6.41 5.33
N MET A 19 -6.04 -6.07 4.16
CA MET A 19 -6.83 -5.73 2.99
C MET A 19 -7.18 -6.97 2.18
N PRO A 20 -8.43 -7.12 1.73
CA PRO A 20 -8.81 -8.28 0.93
C PRO A 20 -8.24 -8.20 -0.49
N ARG A 21 -7.94 -9.36 -1.07
CA ARG A 21 -7.50 -9.51 -2.45
C ARG A 21 -6.24 -8.72 -2.79
N ALA A 22 -5.40 -8.50 -1.79
CA ALA A 22 -4.09 -7.89 -1.96
C ALA A 22 -3.02 -8.96 -2.08
N ARG A 23 -2.09 -8.80 -3.01
CA ARG A 23 -0.99 -9.72 -3.21
C ARG A 23 0.31 -8.95 -3.35
N THR A 24 1.32 -9.33 -2.58
CA THR A 24 2.65 -8.75 -2.72
C THR A 24 3.34 -9.34 -3.94
N SER A 25 3.64 -8.49 -4.91
CA SER A 25 4.33 -8.89 -6.14
C SER A 25 5.83 -8.68 -6.04
N MET A 26 6.28 -7.61 -5.39
CA MET A 26 7.70 -7.32 -5.21
C MET A 26 7.92 -6.63 -3.87
N ASN A 27 8.98 -7.03 -3.18
CA ASN A 27 9.34 -6.47 -1.89
C ASN A 27 10.88 -6.38 -1.81
N THR A 28 11.41 -5.19 -2.03
CA THR A 28 12.83 -4.90 -1.87
C THR A 28 13.02 -3.88 -0.75
N ASP A 29 14.26 -3.52 -0.44
CA ASP A 29 14.54 -2.60 0.68
C ASP A 29 13.86 -1.24 0.49
N GLU A 30 13.76 -0.74 -0.74
CA GLU A 30 13.24 0.60 -1.02
C GLU A 30 11.95 0.60 -1.82
N PHE A 31 11.38 -0.57 -2.14
CA PHE A 31 10.25 -0.67 -3.05
C PHE A 31 9.33 -1.82 -2.66
N LEU A 32 8.03 -1.55 -2.71
CA LEU A 32 7.01 -2.54 -2.45
C LEU A 32 5.93 -2.42 -3.53
N HIS A 33 5.60 -3.53 -4.18
CA HIS A 33 4.55 -3.58 -5.20
C HIS A 33 3.46 -4.54 -4.76
N ILE A 34 2.24 -4.03 -4.68
CA ILE A 34 1.06 -4.79 -4.29
C ILE A 34 0.04 -4.77 -5.44
N GLU A 35 -0.51 -5.93 -5.74
CA GLU A 35 -1.60 -6.06 -6.71
C GLU A 35 -2.91 -6.22 -5.95
N PHE A 36 -3.88 -5.38 -6.26
CA PHE A 36 -5.25 -5.48 -5.73
C PHE A 36 -6.16 -5.95 -6.85
N THR A 37 -6.93 -7.01 -6.60
CA THR A 37 -7.87 -7.55 -7.58
C THR A 37 -9.29 -7.20 -7.18
N SER A 38 -10.08 -6.64 -8.10
CA SER A 38 -11.48 -6.30 -7.83
C SER A 38 -12.31 -7.58 -7.65
N LYS A 39 -13.37 -7.48 -6.84
CA LYS A 39 -14.16 -8.64 -6.42
C LYS A 39 -14.93 -9.27 -7.58
N ILE A 40 -15.55 -8.45 -8.41
CA ILE A 40 -16.49 -8.93 -9.45
C ILE A 40 -15.81 -9.07 -10.80
N PHE A 41 -15.17 -8.00 -11.27
CA PHE A 41 -14.59 -7.96 -12.61
C PHE A 41 -13.17 -8.48 -12.68
N ARG A 42 -12.53 -8.74 -11.54
CA ARG A 42 -11.15 -9.22 -11.46
C ARG A 42 -10.15 -8.27 -12.13
N PHE A 43 -10.44 -6.99 -12.13
CA PHE A 43 -9.49 -5.97 -12.59
C PHE A 43 -8.36 -5.87 -11.59
N ILE A 44 -7.15 -5.68 -12.09
CA ILE A 44 -5.96 -5.58 -11.25
C ILE A 44 -5.50 -4.12 -11.21
N ASP A 45 -5.35 -3.61 -10.00
CA ASP A 45 -4.74 -2.32 -9.74
C ASP A 45 -3.37 -2.53 -9.13
N ASP A 46 -2.37 -1.85 -9.67
CA ASP A 46 -1.01 -1.91 -9.14
C ASP A 46 -0.79 -0.73 -8.20
N VAL A 47 -0.33 -1.03 -6.99
CA VAL A 47 0.04 0.00 -6.02
C VAL A 47 1.51 -0.17 -5.68
N GLU A 48 2.27 0.90 -5.85
CA GLU A 48 3.71 0.90 -5.62
C GLU A 48 4.02 1.84 -4.47
N PHE A 49 4.91 1.40 -3.58
CA PHE A 49 5.38 2.20 -2.45
C PHE A 49 6.89 2.33 -2.52
N TYR A 50 7.38 3.55 -2.33
CA TYR A 50 8.79 3.88 -2.43
C TYR A 50 9.29 4.42 -1.10
N PHE A 51 10.40 3.87 -0.61
CA PHE A 51 11.02 4.22 0.67
C PHE A 51 12.41 4.85 0.47
N ASP A 52 12.60 5.53 -0.65
CA ASP A 52 13.90 6.09 -1.01
C ASP A 52 14.19 7.43 -0.34
N GLU A 53 13.24 7.98 0.41
CA GLU A 53 13.40 9.25 1.11
C GLU A 53 13.10 9.05 2.61
N PRO A 54 14.01 9.41 3.52
CA PRO A 54 13.78 9.23 4.95
C PRO A 54 12.54 9.96 5.45
N GLY A 55 11.74 9.26 6.26
CA GLY A 55 10.54 9.84 6.87
C GLY A 55 9.32 9.90 5.96
N VAL A 56 9.45 9.53 4.69
CA VAL A 56 8.37 9.65 3.70
C VAL A 56 8.16 8.33 2.97
N ILE A 57 6.91 7.95 2.79
CA ILE A 57 6.53 6.85 1.92
C ILE A 57 5.81 7.47 0.72
N HIS A 58 6.44 7.39 -0.44
CA HIS A 58 5.80 7.81 -1.69
C HIS A 58 5.00 6.63 -2.25
N PHE A 59 3.87 6.91 -2.87
CA PHE A 59 3.06 5.86 -3.46
C PHE A 59 2.51 6.26 -4.82
N ARG A 60 2.19 5.23 -5.61
CA ARG A 60 1.53 5.37 -6.89
C ARG A 60 0.52 4.24 -7.03
N SER A 61 -0.68 4.57 -7.47
CA SER A 61 -1.74 3.58 -7.72
C SER A 61 -2.24 3.75 -9.15
N ALA A 62 -2.31 2.65 -9.90
CA ALA A 62 -2.75 2.67 -11.29
C ALA A 62 -3.51 1.39 -11.64
N SER A 63 -4.55 1.54 -12.47
CA SER A 63 -5.29 0.40 -13.00
C SER A 63 -4.64 -0.11 -14.28
N ARG A 64 -4.54 -1.43 -14.43
CA ARG A 64 -3.97 -2.05 -15.64
C ARG A 64 -4.85 -1.86 -16.88
N ILE A 65 -6.14 -1.60 -16.70
CA ILE A 65 -7.10 -1.55 -17.81
C ILE A 65 -7.45 -0.11 -18.22
N GLY A 66 -6.61 0.85 -17.98
CA GLY A 66 -6.82 2.20 -18.47
C GLY A 66 -8.07 2.94 -17.97
N HIS A 67 -8.89 2.30 -17.16
CA HIS A 67 -10.00 2.94 -16.46
C HIS A 67 -9.56 3.18 -15.02
N SER A 68 -9.12 4.39 -14.74
CA SER A 68 -8.87 4.76 -13.36
C SER A 68 -10.18 5.18 -12.72
N ASP A 69 -10.73 4.38 -11.85
CA ASP A 69 -11.71 4.86 -10.90
C ASP A 69 -10.93 5.58 -9.79
N MET A 70 -10.79 6.88 -9.94
CA MET A 70 -10.03 7.68 -8.99
C MET A 70 -10.64 7.65 -7.61
N GLY A 71 -11.96 7.50 -7.50
CA GLY A 71 -12.64 7.37 -6.21
C GLY A 71 -12.25 6.09 -5.49
N VAL A 72 -12.22 4.95 -6.19
CA VAL A 72 -11.83 3.66 -5.61
C VAL A 72 -10.39 3.69 -5.15
N ASN A 73 -9.48 4.22 -5.98
CA ASN A 73 -8.07 4.32 -5.61
C ASN A 73 -7.85 5.24 -4.42
N ARG A 74 -8.55 6.36 -4.36
CA ARG A 74 -8.46 7.29 -3.22
C ARG A 74 -8.93 6.61 -1.95
N ASP A 75 -10.09 5.95 -1.97
CA ASP A 75 -10.64 5.27 -0.81
C ASP A 75 -9.71 4.18 -0.31
N ARG A 76 -9.10 3.44 -1.25
CA ARG A 76 -8.12 2.40 -0.91
C ARG A 76 -6.90 3.01 -0.20
N MET A 77 -6.35 4.09 -0.74
CA MET A 77 -5.16 4.72 -0.15
C MET A 77 -5.47 5.33 1.21
N GLU A 78 -6.65 5.91 1.38
CA GLU A 78 -7.08 6.45 2.68
C GLU A 78 -7.21 5.32 3.71
N LYS A 79 -7.76 4.18 3.31
CA LYS A 79 -7.87 3.02 4.19
C LYS A 79 -6.50 2.47 4.58
N ILE A 80 -5.59 2.36 3.62
CA ILE A 80 -4.22 1.90 3.88
C ILE A 80 -3.54 2.86 4.86
N GLU A 81 -3.70 4.16 4.67
CA GLU A 81 -3.11 5.16 5.57
C GLU A 81 -3.64 5.00 6.99
N ARG A 82 -4.95 4.83 7.17
CA ARG A 82 -5.53 4.61 8.50
C ARG A 82 -4.99 3.35 9.17
N LEU A 83 -4.90 2.26 8.41
CA LEU A 83 -4.37 0.99 8.92
C LEU A 83 -2.89 1.08 9.25
N PHE A 84 -2.13 1.82 8.44
CA PHE A 84 -0.70 2.06 8.69
C PHE A 84 -0.49 2.84 9.98
N ILE A 85 -1.27 3.90 10.19
CA ILE A 85 -1.18 4.70 11.42
C ILE A 85 -1.53 3.85 12.63
N LYS A 86 -2.57 3.03 12.53
CA LYS A 86 -2.98 2.13 13.60
C LYS A 86 -1.87 1.11 13.93
N ALA A 87 -1.25 0.51 12.92
CA ALA A 87 -0.16 -0.44 13.12
C ALA A 87 1.05 0.25 13.78
N SER A 88 1.35 1.47 13.35
CA SER A 88 2.46 2.25 13.93
C SER A 88 2.24 2.56 15.41
N GLN A 89 1.00 2.85 15.79
CA GLN A 89 0.65 3.11 17.19
C GLN A 89 0.71 1.84 18.05
N GLY A 90 0.28 0.72 17.48
CA GLY A 90 0.27 -0.55 18.18
C GLY A 90 1.66 -1.14 18.43
N ASN A 91 2.66 -0.70 17.67
CA ASN A 91 4.03 -1.20 17.73
C ASN A 91 5.01 -0.28 18.46
N ASN A 92 4.50 0.68 19.17
CA ASN A 92 5.35 1.56 20.00
C ASN A 92 5.69 0.94 21.34
#